data_8af30e73a1ad7f344deda14e78022ee2
#
_entry.id   8af30e73a1ad7f344deda14e78022ee2
#
_cell.length_a   1.000
_cell.length_b   1.000
_cell.length_c   1.000
_cell.angle_alpha   90.00
_cell.angle_beta   90.00
_cell.angle_gamma   90.00
#
_symmetry.space_group_name_H-M   'P 1'
#
loop_
_entity.id
_entity.type
_entity.pdbx_description
1 polymer ?
#
loop_
_entity_poly.entity_id
_entity_poly.type
_entity_poly.pdbx_seq_one_letter_code
_entity_poly.pdbx_strand_id
1 'polypeptide(L)'
;MKDASRYHSREWYRQRIRTLDERNCTTAAQLQATLDEMTALSVGEMRAGVVRVILDGFDRMVQATPRDTGRAQAGWQISSDPSILDYVPSVIKRPEGDGAGGNDTLPEYAAMIRKAVPSGASLTEADVIYIVNNVEYIMMLEAGWSKKQPAGFIGNFLNTLKRELNALASGFGGRA
;
A
#
# COMPACT_ATOMS: atom_id res chain seq x y z
N MET A 1 4.53 25.42 10.46
CA MET A 1 4.54 24.46 9.35
C MET A 1 5.33 23.24 9.82
N LYS A 2 4.67 22.13 10.13
CA LYS A 2 5.33 20.87 10.51
C LYS A 2 5.86 20.23 9.24
N ASP A 3 7.14 19.90 9.26
CA ASP A 3 7.90 19.31 8.15
C ASP A 3 7.31 17.95 7.77
N ALA A 4 6.43 17.92 6.78
CA ALA A 4 5.71 16.73 6.30
C ALA A 4 6.61 15.78 5.48
N SER A 5 7.92 16.03 5.46
CA SER A 5 8.85 15.33 4.56
C SER A 5 9.52 14.07 5.16
N ARG A 6 9.22 13.67 6.41
CA ARG A 6 9.93 12.57 7.06
C ARG A 6 9.02 11.37 7.35
N TYR A 7 8.84 10.54 6.33
CA TYR A 7 8.42 9.15 6.57
C TYR A 7 9.54 8.42 7.35
N HIS A 8 9.25 8.09 8.61
CA HIS A 8 10.17 7.32 9.43
C HIS A 8 9.85 5.83 9.34
N SER A 9 10.88 5.00 9.26
CA SER A 9 10.72 3.55 9.31
C SER A 9 10.17 3.12 10.68
N ARG A 10 9.52 1.96 10.73
CA ARG A 10 9.05 1.35 11.98
C ARG A 10 10.19 1.20 13.01
N GLU A 11 11.40 0.90 12.56
CA GLU A 11 12.59 0.78 13.39
C GLU A 11 12.97 2.12 14.05
N TRP A 12 12.88 3.23 13.31
CA TRP A 12 13.12 4.57 13.87
C TRP A 12 12.16 4.89 15.03
N TYR A 13 10.85 4.59 14.86
CA TYR A 13 9.88 4.81 15.94
C TYR A 13 10.20 3.98 17.17
N ARG A 14 10.54 2.70 17.01
CA ARG A 14 10.91 1.81 18.12
C ARG A 14 12.14 2.29 18.87
N GLN A 15 13.18 2.70 18.15
CA GLN A 15 14.40 3.22 18.76
C GLN A 15 14.10 4.51 19.54
N ARG A 16 13.27 5.40 19.01
CA ARG A 16 12.89 6.64 19.68
C ARG A 16 12.08 6.39 20.95
N ILE A 17 11.15 5.45 20.93
CA ILE A 17 10.37 5.05 22.10
C ILE A 17 11.30 4.53 23.21
N ARG A 18 12.26 3.67 22.91
CA ARG A 18 13.24 3.18 23.89
C ARG A 18 14.03 4.31 24.55
N THR A 19 14.50 5.27 23.75
CA THR A 19 15.22 6.44 24.27
C THR A 19 14.37 7.28 25.22
N LEU A 20 13.04 7.33 25.03
CA LEU A 20 12.12 8.04 25.91
C LEU A 20 11.84 7.25 27.20
N ASP A 21 11.73 5.93 27.11
CA ASP A 21 11.54 5.04 28.27
C ASP A 21 12.71 5.12 29.27
N GLU A 22 13.92 5.37 28.77
CA GLU A 22 15.13 5.57 29.60
C GLU A 22 15.22 6.98 30.19
N ARG A 23 14.30 7.92 29.87
CA ARG A 23 14.35 9.30 30.31
C ARG A 23 13.98 9.41 31.78
N ASN A 24 14.88 9.93 32.61
CA ASN A 24 14.60 10.20 33.99
C ASN A 24 13.73 11.46 34.16
N CYS A 25 12.44 11.29 34.45
CA CYS A 25 11.49 12.37 34.65
C CYS A 25 11.42 12.75 36.15
N THR A 26 11.79 13.98 36.49
CA THR A 26 11.82 14.48 37.87
C THR A 26 10.58 15.30 38.25
N THR A 27 9.77 15.69 37.28
CA THR A 27 8.54 16.47 37.50
C THR A 27 7.34 15.84 36.78
N ALA A 28 6.11 16.08 37.30
CA ALA A 28 4.87 15.62 36.68
C ALA A 28 4.72 16.16 35.24
N ALA A 29 5.12 17.39 34.99
CA ALA A 29 5.07 17.99 33.64
C ALA A 29 6.01 17.29 32.66
N GLN A 30 7.22 16.93 33.09
CA GLN A 30 8.18 16.16 32.27
C GLN A 30 7.64 14.76 31.99
N LEU A 31 7.04 14.10 32.97
CA LEU A 31 6.42 12.80 32.79
C LEU A 31 5.28 12.88 31.78
N GLN A 32 4.37 13.85 31.92
CA GLN A 32 3.25 14.02 30.99
C GLN A 32 3.76 14.26 29.55
N ALA A 33 4.72 15.16 29.35
CA ALA A 33 5.29 15.43 28.05
C ALA A 33 5.97 14.19 27.41
N THR A 34 6.63 13.37 28.25
CA THR A 34 7.24 12.12 27.77
C THR A 34 6.19 11.10 27.38
N LEU A 35 5.12 10.94 28.15
CA LEU A 35 4.00 10.04 27.82
C LEU A 35 3.27 10.48 26.54
N ASP A 36 3.07 11.77 26.34
CA ASP A 36 2.45 12.32 25.13
C ASP A 36 3.35 12.04 23.91
N GLU A 37 4.66 12.23 24.03
CA GLU A 37 5.62 11.91 22.97
C GLU A 37 5.66 10.40 22.66
N MET A 38 5.67 9.53 23.67
CA MET A 38 5.63 8.08 23.52
C MET A 38 4.34 7.62 22.81
N THR A 39 3.21 8.20 23.19
CA THR A 39 1.91 7.90 22.58
C THR A 39 1.92 8.27 21.09
N ALA A 40 2.38 9.48 20.74
CA ALA A 40 2.46 9.93 19.37
C ALA A 40 3.39 9.04 18.52
N LEU A 41 4.53 8.62 19.07
CA LEU A 41 5.46 7.72 18.39
C LEU A 41 4.88 6.30 18.21
N SER A 42 4.16 5.79 19.19
CA SER A 42 3.49 4.47 19.10
C SER A 42 2.41 4.47 18.01
N VAL A 43 1.61 5.52 17.92
CA VAL A 43 0.65 5.71 16.82
C VAL A 43 1.38 5.80 15.47
N GLY A 44 2.49 6.53 15.40
CA GLY A 44 3.32 6.63 14.20
C GLY A 44 3.88 5.26 13.75
N GLU A 45 4.40 4.45 14.70
CA GLU A 45 4.87 3.09 14.39
C GLU A 45 3.74 2.22 13.83
N MET A 46 2.56 2.28 14.43
CA MET A 46 1.40 1.52 13.98
C MET A 46 0.97 1.93 12.58
N ARG A 47 0.83 3.23 12.31
CA ARG A 47 0.49 3.76 10.97
C ARG A 47 1.50 3.33 9.91
N ALA A 48 2.79 3.46 10.19
CA ALA A 48 3.86 3.01 9.29
C ALA A 48 3.78 1.49 9.01
N GLY A 49 3.46 0.70 10.03
CA GLY A 49 3.24 -0.74 9.88
C GLY A 49 2.04 -1.07 8.99
N VAL A 50 0.91 -0.38 9.17
CA VAL A 50 -0.30 -0.54 8.35
C VAL A 50 -0.01 -0.18 6.89
N VAL A 51 0.59 0.98 6.64
CA VAL A 51 0.94 1.41 5.27
C VAL A 51 1.85 0.41 4.58
N ARG A 52 2.86 -0.12 5.28
CA ARG A 52 3.74 -1.15 4.73
C ARG A 52 2.97 -2.40 4.32
N VAL A 53 2.11 -2.93 5.20
CA VAL A 53 1.27 -4.11 4.90
C VAL A 53 0.39 -3.86 3.67
N ILE A 54 -0.21 -2.67 3.57
CA ILE A 54 -1.05 -2.29 2.43
C ILE A 54 -0.23 -2.23 1.15
N LEU A 55 0.94 -1.60 1.15
CA LEU A 55 1.81 -1.47 -0.04
C LEU A 55 2.35 -2.82 -0.50
N ASP A 56 2.82 -3.66 0.42
CA ASP A 56 3.28 -5.02 0.12
C ASP A 56 2.14 -5.88 -0.45
N GLY A 57 0.92 -5.72 0.09
CA GLY A 57 -0.28 -6.38 -0.41
C GLY A 57 -0.69 -5.88 -1.79
N PHE A 58 -0.66 -4.56 -2.00
CA PHE A 58 -0.96 -3.94 -3.29
C PHE A 58 -0.03 -4.45 -4.39
N ASP A 59 1.28 -4.50 -4.15
CA ASP A 59 2.25 -5.02 -5.11
C ASP A 59 1.95 -6.48 -5.49
N ARG A 60 1.68 -7.34 -4.49
CA ARG A 60 1.27 -8.73 -4.74
C ARG A 60 -0.02 -8.84 -5.55
N MET A 61 -1.01 -7.96 -5.33
CA MET A 61 -2.25 -7.94 -6.09
C MET A 61 -2.02 -7.53 -7.55
N VAL A 62 -1.21 -6.50 -7.79
CA VAL A 62 -0.83 -6.09 -9.14
C VAL A 62 -0.16 -7.24 -9.88
N GLN A 63 0.78 -7.95 -9.23
CA GLN A 63 1.47 -9.10 -9.81
C GLN A 63 0.54 -10.30 -10.09
N ALA A 64 -0.45 -10.53 -9.21
CA ALA A 64 -1.44 -11.60 -9.37
C ALA A 64 -2.51 -11.27 -10.43
N THR A 65 -2.63 -10.01 -10.86
CA THR A 65 -3.59 -9.63 -11.89
C THR A 65 -3.22 -10.26 -13.24
N PRO A 66 -4.18 -10.90 -13.94
CA PRO A 66 -3.92 -11.53 -15.23
C PRO A 66 -3.28 -10.56 -16.22
N ARG A 67 -2.20 -11.01 -16.87
CA ARG A 67 -1.41 -10.19 -17.78
C ARG A 67 -1.54 -10.66 -19.21
N ASP A 68 -1.87 -9.72 -20.09
CA ASP A 68 -1.75 -9.83 -21.54
C ASP A 68 -0.90 -8.69 -22.07
N THR A 69 -1.43 -7.46 -22.08
CA THR A 69 -0.71 -6.24 -22.45
C THR A 69 -0.20 -5.48 -21.21
N GLY A 70 -0.62 -5.85 -20.02
CA GLY A 70 -0.36 -5.13 -18.76
C GLY A 70 -1.41 -4.06 -18.41
N ARG A 71 -2.43 -3.82 -19.26
CA ARG A 71 -3.44 -2.79 -19.02
C ARG A 71 -4.20 -3.02 -17.70
N ALA A 72 -4.63 -4.26 -17.42
CA ALA A 72 -5.32 -4.58 -16.16
C ALA A 72 -4.45 -4.34 -14.93
N GLN A 73 -3.14 -4.64 -15.02
CA GLN A 73 -2.17 -4.34 -13.97
C GLN A 73 -1.97 -2.83 -13.79
N ALA A 74 -1.86 -2.08 -14.89
CA ALA A 74 -1.71 -0.63 -14.88
C ALA A 74 -2.97 0.11 -14.39
N GLY A 75 -4.13 -0.56 -14.41
CA GLY A 75 -5.38 -0.03 -13.87
C GLY A 75 -5.40 0.10 -12.35
N TRP A 76 -4.53 -0.62 -11.63
CA TRP A 76 -4.45 -0.54 -10.19
C TRP A 76 -3.76 0.73 -9.73
N GLN A 77 -4.42 1.46 -8.84
CA GLN A 77 -3.94 2.69 -8.27
C GLN A 77 -4.23 2.70 -6.76
N ILE A 78 -3.32 3.31 -5.99
CA ILE A 78 -3.46 3.49 -4.55
C ILE A 78 -3.26 4.98 -4.22
N SER A 79 -4.16 5.55 -3.45
CA SER A 79 -4.15 6.97 -3.09
C SER A 79 -4.86 7.23 -1.77
N SER A 80 -4.51 8.33 -1.11
CA SER A 80 -5.27 8.92 -0.01
C SER A 80 -6.37 9.87 -0.50
N ASP A 81 -6.36 10.24 -1.77
CA ASP A 81 -7.33 11.13 -2.40
C ASP A 81 -7.95 10.44 -3.63
N PRO A 82 -9.27 10.17 -3.64
CA PRO A 82 -9.93 9.50 -4.75
C PRO A 82 -10.00 10.36 -6.03
N SER A 83 -9.77 11.68 -5.94
CA SER A 83 -9.83 12.59 -7.10
C SER A 83 -8.60 12.49 -8.01
N ILE A 84 -7.49 11.90 -7.52
CA ILE A 84 -6.23 11.79 -8.30
C ILE A 84 -6.09 10.46 -9.04
N LEU A 85 -7.16 9.70 -9.18
CA LEU A 85 -7.12 8.40 -9.84
C LEU A 85 -7.16 8.56 -11.34
N ASP A 86 -6.03 8.27 -11.99
CA ASP A 86 -5.85 8.43 -13.43
C ASP A 86 -6.65 7.39 -14.23
N TYR A 87 -7.22 7.81 -15.35
CA TYR A 87 -7.81 6.90 -16.32
C TYR A 87 -6.73 6.15 -17.10
N VAL A 88 -6.89 4.84 -17.25
CA VAL A 88 -5.99 3.99 -18.05
C VAL A 88 -6.56 3.83 -19.45
N PRO A 89 -5.91 4.39 -20.49
CA PRO A 89 -6.41 4.34 -21.86
C PRO A 89 -6.64 2.91 -22.35
N SER A 90 -7.73 2.70 -23.08
CA SER A 90 -8.07 1.40 -23.67
C SER A 90 -7.25 1.06 -24.93
N VAL A 91 -6.58 2.05 -25.52
CA VAL A 91 -6.02 1.95 -26.88
C VAL A 91 -4.52 2.19 -26.87
N ILE A 92 -3.76 1.23 -26.35
CA ILE A 92 -2.39 1.06 -26.80
C ILE A 92 -2.43 -0.12 -27.74
N LYS A 93 -2.31 0.15 -29.06
CA LYS A 93 -2.21 -0.91 -30.06
C LYS A 93 -0.91 -1.67 -29.84
N ARG A 94 -0.99 -2.99 -29.78
CA ARG A 94 0.20 -3.82 -29.84
C ARG A 94 0.88 -3.56 -31.18
N PRO A 95 2.23 -3.41 -31.24
CA PRO A 95 2.93 -3.30 -32.51
C PRO A 95 2.56 -4.46 -33.43
N GLU A 96 2.33 -4.16 -34.71
CA GLU A 96 2.10 -5.21 -35.73
C GLU A 96 3.33 -6.11 -35.81
N GLY A 97 3.18 -7.40 -35.58
CA GLY A 97 4.28 -8.38 -35.60
C GLY A 97 4.55 -9.08 -34.26
N ASP A 98 4.09 -8.57 -33.13
CA ASP A 98 4.14 -9.33 -31.89
C ASP A 98 3.08 -10.43 -31.95
N GLY A 99 3.53 -11.67 -32.05
CA GLY A 99 2.66 -12.83 -32.11
C GLY A 99 1.60 -12.84 -31.01
N ALA A 100 0.40 -13.25 -31.35
CA ALA A 100 -0.70 -13.41 -30.39
C ALA A 100 -0.26 -14.40 -29.29
N GLY A 101 0.23 -13.87 -28.17
CA GLY A 101 0.70 -14.70 -27.05
C GLY A 101 1.82 -14.12 -26.21
N GLY A 102 2.37 -12.97 -26.54
CA GLY A 102 3.37 -12.31 -25.69
C GLY A 102 2.80 -11.98 -24.32
N ASN A 103 3.53 -12.40 -23.26
CA ASN A 103 3.20 -12.05 -21.87
C ASN A 103 3.88 -10.74 -21.42
N ASP A 104 4.33 -9.93 -22.37
CA ASP A 104 5.11 -8.74 -22.05
C ASP A 104 4.21 -7.53 -21.83
N THR A 105 4.45 -6.87 -20.71
CA THR A 105 3.77 -5.60 -20.41
C THR A 105 4.29 -4.53 -21.36
N LEU A 106 3.38 -3.85 -22.07
CA LEU A 106 3.75 -2.74 -22.94
C LEU A 106 4.45 -1.63 -22.13
N PRO A 107 5.48 -0.96 -22.69
CA PRO A 107 6.30 0.02 -21.95
C PRO A 107 5.48 1.14 -21.27
N GLU A 108 4.41 1.58 -21.92
CA GLU A 108 3.52 2.62 -21.41
C GLU A 108 2.78 2.16 -20.16
N TYR A 109 2.26 0.92 -20.17
CA TYR A 109 1.61 0.34 -18.99
C TYR A 109 2.63 0.03 -17.88
N ALA A 110 3.84 -0.40 -18.23
CA ALA A 110 4.91 -0.58 -17.27
C ALA A 110 5.30 0.74 -16.57
N ALA A 111 5.27 1.87 -17.29
CA ALA A 111 5.48 3.18 -16.70
C ALA A 111 4.36 3.58 -15.75
N MET A 112 3.09 3.31 -16.09
CA MET A 112 1.93 3.56 -15.24
C MET A 112 1.98 2.73 -13.96
N ILE A 113 2.30 1.44 -14.05
CA ILE A 113 2.45 0.55 -12.88
C ILE A 113 3.49 1.11 -11.91
N ARG A 114 4.63 1.57 -12.41
CA ARG A 114 5.68 2.19 -11.56
C ARG A 114 5.24 3.49 -10.90
N LYS A 115 4.39 4.28 -11.58
CA LYS A 115 3.87 5.55 -11.07
C LYS A 115 2.74 5.36 -10.04
N ALA A 116 2.03 4.23 -10.09
CA ALA A 116 0.82 3.98 -9.31
C ALA A 116 1.04 3.91 -7.78
N VAL A 117 2.29 3.75 -7.34
CA VAL A 117 2.63 3.68 -5.91
C VAL A 117 3.09 5.07 -5.43
N PRO A 118 2.28 5.77 -4.62
CA PRO A 118 2.68 7.04 -4.02
C PRO A 118 3.80 6.81 -2.99
N SER A 119 4.46 7.90 -2.59
CA SER A 119 5.40 7.81 -1.47
C SER A 119 4.65 7.37 -0.21
N GLY A 120 5.23 6.45 0.56
CA GLY A 120 4.62 5.95 1.82
C GLY A 120 4.28 7.08 2.81
N ALA A 121 4.97 8.23 2.73
CA ALA A 121 4.71 9.41 3.56
C ALA A 121 3.29 9.96 3.40
N SER A 122 2.77 10.05 2.17
CA SER A 122 1.41 10.59 1.92
C SER A 122 0.31 9.66 2.45
N LEU A 123 0.57 8.36 2.49
CA LEU A 123 -0.40 7.37 3.00
C LEU A 123 -0.38 7.26 4.53
N THR A 124 0.74 7.58 5.18
CA THR A 124 0.86 7.47 6.66
C THR A 124 0.00 8.51 7.39
N GLU A 125 -0.22 9.67 6.77
CA GLU A 125 -1.08 10.73 7.32
C GLU A 125 -2.56 10.56 6.96
N ALA A 126 -2.89 9.59 6.10
CA ALA A 126 -4.24 9.39 5.59
C ALA A 126 -5.15 8.67 6.60
N ASP A 127 -6.39 9.12 6.71
CA ASP A 127 -7.44 8.41 7.44
C ASP A 127 -8.10 7.31 6.59
N VAL A 128 -8.07 7.47 5.27
CA VAL A 128 -8.61 6.52 4.29
C VAL A 128 -7.60 6.30 3.17
N ILE A 129 -7.41 5.05 2.79
CA ILE A 129 -6.58 4.65 1.65
C ILE A 129 -7.50 3.98 0.63
N TYR A 130 -7.49 4.51 -0.59
CA TYR A 130 -8.25 3.99 -1.72
C TYR A 130 -7.36 3.09 -2.56
N ILE A 131 -7.86 1.90 -2.88
CA ILE A 131 -7.26 0.98 -3.86
C ILE A 131 -8.33 0.74 -4.91
N VAL A 132 -8.07 1.17 -6.13
CA VAL A 132 -9.04 1.09 -7.22
C VAL A 132 -8.41 0.55 -8.49
N ASN A 133 -9.26 0.02 -9.37
CA ASN A 133 -8.92 -0.33 -10.73
C ASN A 133 -9.99 0.21 -11.67
N ASN A 134 -9.59 1.07 -12.60
CA ASN A 134 -10.50 1.74 -13.53
C ASN A 134 -10.67 0.99 -14.86
N VAL A 135 -10.21 -0.27 -14.94
CA VAL A 135 -10.37 -1.08 -16.15
C VAL A 135 -11.72 -1.80 -16.10
N GLU A 136 -12.54 -1.58 -17.11
CA GLU A 136 -13.94 -2.00 -17.19
C GLU A 136 -14.17 -3.52 -17.07
N TYR A 137 -13.18 -4.33 -17.46
CA TYR A 137 -13.26 -5.80 -17.43
C TYR A 137 -12.58 -6.43 -16.20
N ILE A 138 -12.13 -5.65 -15.22
CA ILE A 138 -11.40 -6.17 -14.05
C ILE A 138 -12.20 -7.22 -13.28
N MET A 139 -13.52 -7.00 -13.13
CA MET A 139 -14.41 -7.94 -12.44
C MET A 139 -14.61 -9.25 -13.23
N MET A 140 -14.52 -9.21 -14.55
CA MET A 140 -14.55 -10.42 -15.39
C MET A 140 -13.26 -11.25 -15.18
N LEU A 141 -12.11 -10.58 -15.02
CA LEU A 141 -10.84 -11.27 -14.70
C LEU A 141 -10.90 -11.90 -13.29
N GLU A 142 -11.47 -11.19 -12.31
CA GLU A 142 -11.72 -11.72 -10.97
C GLU A 142 -12.61 -12.96 -11.03
N ALA A 143 -13.62 -12.99 -11.88
CA ALA A 143 -14.51 -14.12 -12.10
C ALA A 143 -13.88 -15.29 -12.87
N GLY A 144 -12.61 -15.18 -13.31
CA GLY A 144 -11.87 -16.28 -13.94
C GLY A 144 -11.97 -16.33 -15.47
N TRP A 145 -12.30 -15.24 -16.14
CA TRP A 145 -12.32 -15.18 -17.61
C TRP A 145 -10.92 -15.26 -18.25
N SER A 146 -9.87 -15.15 -17.45
CA SER A 146 -8.50 -15.32 -17.93
C SER A 146 -8.08 -16.78 -17.90
N LYS A 147 -7.49 -17.25 -19.01
CA LYS A 147 -6.83 -18.57 -19.07
C LYS A 147 -5.44 -18.56 -18.42
N LYS A 148 -4.89 -17.38 -18.08
CA LYS A 148 -3.52 -17.19 -17.61
C LYS A 148 -3.40 -17.17 -16.10
N GLN A 149 -4.47 -16.84 -15.40
CA GLN A 149 -4.52 -16.77 -13.94
C GLN A 149 -5.86 -17.32 -13.42
N PRO A 150 -5.88 -17.96 -12.25
CA PRO A 150 -7.12 -18.41 -11.64
C PRO A 150 -7.99 -17.23 -11.20
N ALA A 151 -9.29 -17.51 -11.02
CA ALA A 151 -10.25 -16.59 -10.44
C ALA A 151 -9.88 -16.21 -9.00
N GLY A 152 -10.39 -15.07 -8.50
CA GLY A 152 -10.37 -14.73 -7.08
C GLY A 152 -9.10 -14.04 -6.61
N PHE A 153 -8.31 -13.39 -7.47
CA PHE A 153 -7.08 -12.72 -7.06
C PHE A 153 -7.35 -11.48 -6.18
N ILE A 154 -8.48 -10.77 -6.38
CA ILE A 154 -8.90 -9.65 -5.51
C ILE A 154 -9.36 -10.22 -4.16
N GLY A 155 -10.19 -11.26 -4.16
CA GLY A 155 -10.64 -11.92 -2.94
C GLY A 155 -9.47 -12.47 -2.11
N ASN A 156 -8.49 -13.09 -2.75
CA ASN A 156 -7.26 -13.56 -2.10
C ASN A 156 -6.43 -12.43 -1.51
N PHE A 157 -6.32 -11.32 -2.23
CA PHE A 157 -5.67 -10.11 -1.70
C PHE A 157 -6.36 -9.61 -0.43
N LEU A 158 -7.68 -9.42 -0.43
CA LEU A 158 -8.44 -8.93 0.72
C LEU A 158 -8.31 -9.85 1.94
N ASN A 159 -8.39 -11.17 1.74
CA ASN A 159 -8.21 -12.15 2.80
C ASN A 159 -6.79 -12.11 3.40
N THR A 160 -5.78 -11.98 2.55
CA THR A 160 -4.39 -11.88 2.99
C THR A 160 -4.14 -10.58 3.74
N LEU A 161 -4.62 -9.45 3.20
CA LEU A 161 -4.52 -8.14 3.84
C LEU A 161 -5.15 -8.14 5.23
N LYS A 162 -6.38 -8.67 5.36
CA LYS A 162 -7.07 -8.79 6.65
C LYS A 162 -6.25 -9.60 7.66
N ARG A 163 -5.68 -10.73 7.24
CA ARG A 163 -4.85 -11.58 8.10
C ARG A 163 -3.58 -10.86 8.57
N GLU A 164 -2.90 -10.16 7.66
CA GLU A 164 -1.66 -9.45 7.96
C GLU A 164 -1.91 -8.23 8.86
N LEU A 165 -3.00 -7.48 8.65
CA LEU A 165 -3.40 -6.40 9.54
C LEU A 165 -3.78 -6.89 10.95
N ASN A 166 -4.48 -8.01 11.06
CA ASN A 166 -4.78 -8.62 12.35
C ASN A 166 -3.51 -9.09 13.08
N ALA A 167 -2.56 -9.68 12.36
CA ALA A 167 -1.27 -10.07 12.94
C ALA A 167 -0.47 -8.86 13.42
N LEU A 168 -0.50 -7.76 12.65
CA LEU A 168 0.12 -6.50 13.04
C LEU A 168 -0.52 -5.96 14.33
N ALA A 169 -1.86 -5.89 14.40
CA ALA A 169 -2.60 -5.43 15.57
C ALA A 169 -2.29 -6.27 16.83
N SER A 170 -2.24 -7.60 16.69
CA SER A 170 -1.88 -8.51 17.79
C SER A 170 -0.45 -8.26 18.30
N GLY A 171 0.47 -7.89 17.42
CA GLY A 171 1.84 -7.56 17.79
C GLY A 171 1.99 -6.26 18.58
N PHE A 172 0.99 -5.36 18.51
CA PHE A 172 0.93 -4.13 19.33
C PHE A 172 0.22 -4.37 20.67
N GLY A 173 -0.80 -5.25 20.71
CA GLY A 173 -1.59 -5.54 21.92
C GLY A 173 -0.87 -6.43 22.95
N GLY A 174 0.19 -7.13 22.60
CA GLY A 174 0.94 -8.03 23.47
C GLY A 174 2.04 -7.38 24.32
N ARG A 175 2.10 -6.05 24.39
CA ARG A 175 3.10 -5.28 25.14
C ARG A 175 2.53 -4.50 26.34
N ALA A 176 1.34 -4.87 26.81
CA ALA A 176 0.77 -4.32 28.05
C ALA A 176 1.18 -5.19 29.25
#